data_504ce78da6c0a13c69a7676989a75829
#
_entry.id   504ce78da6c0a13c69a7676989a75829
#
_cell.length_a   1.000
_cell.length_b   1.000
_cell.length_c   1.000
_cell.angle_alpha   90.00
_cell.angle_beta   90.00
_cell.angle_gamma   90.00
#
_symmetry.space_group_name_H-M   'P 1'
#
loop_
_entity.id
_entity.type
_entity.pdbx_description
1 polymer ?
#
loop_
_entity_poly.entity_id
_entity_poly.type
_entity_poly.pdbx_seq_one_letter_code
_entity_poly.pdbx_strand_id
1 'polypeptide(L)'
;WMLAGHPEGQAQAHTYDGVDGLKTGFTDLAGYCFAGTAQRDNVRLISVVMRTDSMGARFEETAKLLDFGFNEFTYEELAAEGEVPEELQTLPVAQGKEKEVPLALGGSLSAFVHKDEGDKYTLEVVPDEQLLNEDGQLSAPLSKGDVVGEVRLTYAGDRDYGYLDQESAAETVPLVVTEDVEKIGWLRQFMRSFGNLFSGLWTSVLDGVKGWFS
;
A
#
# COMPACT_ATOMS: atom_id res chain seq x y z
N TRP A 1 -22.47 -29.44 8.60
CA TRP A 1 -23.77 -28.81 8.67
C TRP A 1 -23.88 -27.61 7.74
N MET A 2 -22.87 -26.76 7.63
CA MET A 2 -22.84 -25.63 6.65
C MET A 2 -22.08 -25.97 5.37
N LEU A 3 -21.38 -27.11 5.32
CA LEU A 3 -20.60 -27.52 4.15
C LEU A 3 -21.52 -27.94 3.00
N ALA A 4 -21.18 -27.54 1.78
CA ALA A 4 -21.81 -28.05 0.56
C ALA A 4 -21.54 -29.55 0.39
N GLY A 5 -22.54 -30.30 -0.04
CA GLY A 5 -22.41 -31.75 -0.29
C GLY A 5 -22.67 -32.67 0.93
N HIS A 6 -23.18 -32.18 2.03
CA HIS A 6 -23.64 -33.02 3.14
C HIS A 6 -24.83 -33.90 2.70
N PRO A 7 -24.90 -35.17 3.15
CA PRO A 7 -26.03 -36.05 2.79
C PRO A 7 -27.37 -35.49 3.27
N GLU A 8 -28.43 -35.89 2.56
CA GLU A 8 -29.81 -35.43 2.75
C GLU A 8 -30.28 -35.46 4.19
N GLY A 9 -31.02 -34.41 4.61
CA GLY A 9 -31.62 -34.29 5.93
C GLY A 9 -31.51 -32.90 6.56
N GLN A 10 -31.62 -32.79 7.88
CA GLN A 10 -31.56 -31.53 8.64
C GLN A 10 -30.25 -30.73 8.41
N ALA A 11 -29.21 -31.36 7.91
CA ALA A 11 -27.93 -30.73 7.58
C ALA A 11 -28.02 -29.74 6.41
N GLN A 12 -28.94 -29.98 5.43
CA GLN A 12 -29.10 -29.09 4.28
C GLN A 12 -29.72 -27.74 4.64
N ALA A 13 -30.47 -27.65 5.73
CA ALA A 13 -31.13 -26.40 6.16
C ALA A 13 -30.14 -25.27 6.51
N HIS A 14 -28.87 -25.58 6.72
CA HIS A 14 -27.83 -24.61 7.12
C HIS A 14 -26.68 -24.53 6.13
N THR A 15 -26.80 -25.09 4.93
CA THR A 15 -25.76 -25.00 3.91
C THR A 15 -25.52 -23.55 3.54
N TYR A 16 -24.24 -23.15 3.49
CA TYR A 16 -23.84 -21.81 3.10
C TYR A 16 -22.70 -21.90 2.08
N ASP A 17 -22.84 -21.16 0.99
CA ASP A 17 -21.89 -21.20 -0.11
C ASP A 17 -20.50 -20.67 0.29
N GLY A 18 -19.47 -21.42 -0.08
CA GLY A 18 -18.08 -21.10 0.23
C GLY A 18 -17.60 -21.58 1.60
N VAL A 19 -18.48 -22.08 2.49
CA VAL A 19 -18.05 -22.61 3.80
C VAL A 19 -17.31 -23.93 3.63
N ASP A 20 -16.07 -23.99 4.16
CA ASP A 20 -15.17 -25.13 4.08
C ASP A 20 -14.61 -25.61 5.46
N GLY A 21 -15.06 -25.00 6.56
CA GLY A 21 -14.67 -25.39 7.93
C GLY A 21 -15.35 -24.52 8.99
N LEU A 22 -14.97 -24.56 10.26
CA LEU A 22 -13.90 -25.33 10.89
C LEU A 22 -14.43 -26.28 11.97
N LYS A 23 -14.99 -25.71 13.07
CA LYS A 23 -15.26 -26.49 14.30
C LYS A 23 -16.51 -26.04 15.03
N THR A 24 -17.36 -26.97 15.36
CA THR A 24 -18.47 -26.77 16.30
C THR A 24 -18.07 -27.14 17.72
N GLY A 25 -18.66 -26.50 18.70
CA GLY A 25 -18.50 -26.80 20.10
C GLY A 25 -19.83 -26.69 20.87
N PHE A 26 -19.96 -27.42 21.98
CA PHE A 26 -21.07 -27.30 22.92
C PHE A 26 -20.64 -27.74 24.31
N THR A 27 -20.99 -26.96 25.30
CA THR A 27 -21.06 -27.36 26.71
C THR A 27 -22.25 -26.63 27.35
N ASP A 28 -22.76 -27.13 28.48
CA ASP A 28 -23.88 -26.48 29.15
C ASP A 28 -23.61 -25.03 29.55
N LEU A 29 -22.36 -24.70 29.84
CA LEU A 29 -21.93 -23.34 30.21
C LEU A 29 -21.65 -22.46 28.97
N ALA A 30 -21.05 -23.02 27.92
CA ALA A 30 -20.64 -22.27 26.76
C ALA A 30 -21.76 -22.12 25.71
N GLY A 31 -22.85 -22.89 25.83
CA GLY A 31 -23.89 -22.96 24.81
C GLY A 31 -23.37 -23.53 23.46
N TYR A 32 -24.09 -23.29 22.40
CA TYR A 32 -23.71 -23.76 21.08
C TYR A 32 -22.74 -22.77 20.44
N CYS A 33 -21.56 -23.24 20.03
CA CYS A 33 -20.50 -22.45 19.44
C CYS A 33 -20.13 -22.97 18.07
N PHE A 34 -19.65 -22.08 17.18
CA PHE A 34 -19.11 -22.43 15.87
C PHE A 34 -18.03 -21.44 15.45
N ALA A 35 -16.88 -21.96 15.09
CA ALA A 35 -15.88 -21.22 14.33
C ALA A 35 -16.04 -21.66 12.87
N GLY A 36 -16.49 -20.74 12.01
CA GLY A 36 -16.73 -20.98 10.61
C GLY A 36 -15.71 -20.26 9.74
N THR A 37 -15.37 -20.84 8.60
CA THR A 37 -14.60 -20.17 7.55
C THR A 37 -15.29 -20.37 6.20
N ALA A 38 -15.29 -19.32 5.40
CA ALA A 38 -15.83 -19.33 4.05
C ALA A 38 -14.91 -18.59 3.10
N GLN A 39 -14.80 -19.09 1.87
CA GLN A 39 -14.05 -18.44 0.82
C GLN A 39 -14.94 -18.23 -0.40
N ARG A 40 -14.92 -17.01 -0.94
CA ARG A 40 -15.49 -16.66 -2.24
C ARG A 40 -14.46 -15.82 -2.99
N ASP A 41 -14.18 -16.21 -4.23
CA ASP A 41 -13.12 -15.61 -5.03
C ASP A 41 -11.80 -15.54 -4.23
N ASN A 42 -11.19 -14.37 -4.10
CA ASN A 42 -9.95 -14.16 -3.36
C ASN A 42 -10.15 -13.77 -1.88
N VAL A 43 -11.41 -13.71 -1.40
CA VAL A 43 -11.75 -13.31 -0.03
C VAL A 43 -12.03 -14.52 0.83
N ARG A 44 -11.28 -14.68 1.93
CA ARG A 44 -11.56 -15.65 2.98
C ARG A 44 -12.01 -14.93 4.25
N LEU A 45 -13.18 -15.31 4.73
CA LEU A 45 -13.72 -14.82 6.00
C LEU A 45 -13.65 -15.90 7.07
N ILE A 46 -13.43 -15.48 8.30
CA ILE A 46 -13.49 -16.32 9.50
C ILE A 46 -14.49 -15.68 10.44
N SER A 47 -15.44 -16.48 10.93
CA SER A 47 -16.43 -16.05 11.92
C SER A 47 -16.33 -16.91 13.17
N VAL A 48 -16.55 -16.30 14.33
CA VAL A 48 -16.61 -16.99 15.61
C VAL A 48 -17.91 -16.61 16.29
N VAL A 49 -18.80 -17.59 16.44
CA VAL A 49 -20.09 -17.46 17.11
C VAL A 49 -20.06 -18.31 18.37
N MET A 50 -20.41 -17.71 19.50
CA MET A 50 -20.39 -18.37 20.79
C MET A 50 -21.69 -18.13 21.54
N ARG A 51 -22.07 -19.13 22.40
CA ARG A 51 -23.18 -19.02 23.33
C ARG A 51 -24.54 -18.76 22.69
N THR A 52 -24.84 -19.43 21.60
CA THR A 52 -26.18 -19.40 21.02
C THR A 52 -27.09 -20.39 21.71
N ASP A 53 -28.40 -20.15 21.67
CA ASP A 53 -29.41 -20.91 22.41
C ASP A 53 -29.72 -22.28 21.80
N SER A 54 -29.34 -22.50 20.53
CA SER A 54 -29.60 -23.76 19.85
C SER A 54 -28.52 -24.15 18.83
N MET A 55 -28.55 -25.41 18.46
CA MET A 55 -27.68 -25.95 17.43
C MET A 55 -27.89 -25.25 16.08
N GLY A 56 -29.11 -24.86 15.71
CA GLY A 56 -29.39 -24.14 14.49
C GLY A 56 -28.94 -22.69 14.54
N ALA A 57 -29.20 -22.01 15.65
CA ALA A 57 -28.91 -20.59 15.82
C ALA A 57 -27.43 -20.25 15.57
N ARG A 58 -26.46 -21.10 15.96
CA ARG A 58 -25.03 -20.84 15.69
C ARG A 58 -24.71 -20.77 14.21
N PHE A 59 -25.43 -21.53 13.37
CA PHE A 59 -25.24 -21.51 11.91
C PHE A 59 -25.94 -20.31 11.27
N GLU A 60 -27.12 -19.94 11.79
CA GLU A 60 -27.86 -18.76 11.34
C GLU A 60 -27.08 -17.47 11.65
N GLU A 61 -26.51 -17.34 12.84
CA GLU A 61 -25.68 -16.19 13.21
C GLU A 61 -24.37 -16.16 12.42
N THR A 62 -23.77 -17.33 12.14
CA THR A 62 -22.61 -17.43 11.28
C THR A 62 -22.92 -16.95 9.86
N ALA A 63 -24.06 -17.37 9.29
CA ALA A 63 -24.48 -16.92 7.96
C ALA A 63 -24.63 -15.39 7.88
N LYS A 64 -25.25 -14.76 8.89
CA LYS A 64 -25.37 -13.30 8.99
C LYS A 64 -24.02 -12.58 9.01
N LEU A 65 -23.06 -13.12 9.79
CA LEU A 65 -21.70 -12.54 9.83
C LEU A 65 -20.95 -12.68 8.51
N LEU A 66 -21.08 -13.83 7.85
CA LEU A 66 -20.48 -14.05 6.54
C LEU A 66 -21.15 -13.20 5.46
N ASP A 67 -22.48 -13.08 5.48
CA ASP A 67 -23.23 -12.18 4.60
C ASP A 67 -22.78 -10.72 4.79
N PHE A 68 -22.62 -10.27 6.04
CA PHE A 68 -22.09 -8.94 6.32
C PHE A 68 -20.70 -8.76 5.70
N GLY A 69 -19.76 -9.69 5.94
CA GLY A 69 -18.42 -9.58 5.41
C GLY A 69 -18.36 -9.57 3.87
N PHE A 70 -19.09 -10.47 3.20
CA PHE A 70 -19.09 -10.54 1.73
C PHE A 70 -19.90 -9.42 1.05
N ASN A 71 -20.92 -8.87 1.73
CA ASN A 71 -21.75 -7.81 1.17
C ASN A 71 -21.16 -6.41 1.38
N GLU A 72 -20.55 -6.16 2.54
CA GLU A 72 -20.06 -4.82 2.90
C GLU A 72 -18.60 -4.59 2.52
N PHE A 73 -17.82 -5.66 2.32
CA PHE A 73 -16.40 -5.56 2.01
C PHE A 73 -16.08 -6.13 0.63
N THR A 74 -15.01 -5.63 0.04
CA THR A 74 -14.45 -6.11 -1.22
C THR A 74 -12.94 -6.02 -1.20
N TYR A 75 -12.28 -6.88 -1.99
CA TYR A 75 -10.84 -6.74 -2.26
C TYR A 75 -10.69 -5.84 -3.48
N GLU A 76 -10.07 -4.69 -3.32
CA GLU A 76 -9.97 -3.65 -4.34
C GLU A 76 -8.50 -3.31 -4.59
N GLU A 77 -8.12 -3.17 -5.86
CA GLU A 77 -6.85 -2.58 -6.25
C GLU A 77 -6.97 -1.06 -6.16
N LEU A 78 -6.22 -0.46 -5.24
CA LEU A 78 -6.28 0.97 -4.91
C LEU A 78 -5.21 1.78 -5.63
N ALA A 79 -4.13 1.12 -6.06
CA ALA A 79 -3.11 1.71 -6.92
C ALA A 79 -2.48 0.63 -7.81
N ALA A 80 -2.26 0.94 -9.08
CA ALA A 80 -1.74 0.01 -10.05
C ALA A 80 -0.20 0.07 -10.17
N GLU A 81 0.43 -1.05 -10.55
CA GLU A 81 1.85 -1.04 -10.93
C GLU A 81 2.12 -0.02 -12.04
N GLY A 82 3.17 0.77 -11.89
CA GLY A 82 3.55 1.83 -12.84
C GLY A 82 2.81 3.14 -12.61
N GLU A 83 1.86 3.22 -11.69
CA GLU A 83 1.23 4.47 -11.31
C GLU A 83 2.24 5.43 -10.69
N VAL A 84 2.11 6.72 -11.02
CA VAL A 84 2.96 7.79 -10.49
C VAL A 84 2.28 8.37 -9.25
N PRO A 85 2.89 8.30 -8.07
CA PRO A 85 2.28 8.86 -6.86
C PRO A 85 2.19 10.39 -6.96
N GLU A 86 1.03 10.94 -6.61
CA GLU A 86 0.80 12.40 -6.71
C GLU A 86 1.73 13.19 -5.78
N GLU A 87 2.07 12.65 -4.63
CA GLU A 87 2.87 13.31 -3.60
C GLU A 87 4.36 13.42 -3.95
N LEU A 88 4.90 12.44 -4.70
CA LEU A 88 6.31 12.41 -5.08
C LEU A 88 6.49 11.81 -6.47
N GLN A 89 6.47 12.66 -7.49
CA GLN A 89 6.59 12.24 -8.89
C GLN A 89 8.02 12.04 -9.36
N THR A 90 8.96 12.79 -8.77
CA THR A 90 10.39 12.75 -9.11
C THR A 90 11.26 12.85 -7.87
N LEU A 91 12.47 12.32 -7.94
CA LEU A 91 13.53 12.59 -6.97
C LEU A 91 14.71 13.30 -7.65
N PRO A 92 15.36 14.26 -6.95
CA PRO A 92 16.55 14.93 -7.48
C PRO A 92 17.74 13.97 -7.54
N VAL A 93 18.58 14.15 -8.57
CA VAL A 93 19.76 13.29 -8.81
C VAL A 93 21.05 14.10 -8.80
N ALA A 94 21.96 13.70 -7.93
CA ALA A 94 23.32 14.20 -7.89
C ALA A 94 24.19 13.51 -8.94
N GLN A 95 25.11 14.24 -9.53
CA GLN A 95 26.08 13.74 -10.52
C GLN A 95 25.45 13.08 -11.78
N GLY A 96 24.13 13.26 -12.00
CA GLY A 96 23.42 12.76 -13.18
C GLY A 96 23.46 13.73 -14.36
N LYS A 97 23.26 13.20 -15.58
CA LYS A 97 23.02 14.03 -16.77
C LYS A 97 21.67 14.75 -16.62
N GLU A 98 20.67 14.04 -16.15
CA GLU A 98 19.37 14.54 -15.72
C GLU A 98 19.47 14.99 -14.25
N LYS A 99 18.70 16.02 -13.88
CA LYS A 99 18.70 16.56 -12.51
C LYS A 99 17.71 15.86 -11.61
N GLU A 100 16.74 15.20 -12.19
CA GLU A 100 15.64 14.51 -11.53
C GLU A 100 15.38 13.20 -12.25
N VAL A 101 14.85 12.22 -11.57
CA VAL A 101 14.41 10.95 -12.11
C VAL A 101 12.94 10.72 -11.77
N PRO A 102 12.10 10.35 -12.76
CA PRO A 102 10.71 10.06 -12.51
C PRO A 102 10.55 8.72 -11.79
N LEU A 103 9.50 8.64 -10.96
CA LEU A 103 9.20 7.53 -10.07
C LEU A 103 7.87 6.88 -10.45
N ALA A 104 7.70 5.62 -10.07
CA ALA A 104 6.44 4.91 -10.13
C ALA A 104 6.38 3.79 -9.09
N LEU A 105 5.18 3.26 -8.88
CA LEU A 105 4.97 2.06 -8.09
C LEU A 105 5.53 0.85 -8.82
N GLY A 106 6.34 0.06 -8.14
CA GLY A 106 6.91 -1.19 -8.66
C GLY A 106 6.02 -2.42 -8.46
N GLY A 107 4.77 -2.22 -8.05
CA GLY A 107 3.75 -3.25 -7.88
C GLY A 107 2.39 -2.62 -7.62
N SER A 108 1.30 -3.39 -7.71
CA SER A 108 -0.04 -2.91 -7.36
C SER A 108 -0.30 -3.05 -5.86
N LEU A 109 -1.01 -2.08 -5.30
CA LEU A 109 -1.49 -2.07 -3.93
C LEU A 109 -2.98 -2.37 -3.90
N SER A 110 -3.34 -3.40 -3.15
CA SER A 110 -4.72 -3.83 -3.01
C SER A 110 -5.06 -4.02 -1.53
N ALA A 111 -6.29 -3.77 -1.14
CA ALA A 111 -6.73 -3.99 0.23
C ALA A 111 -8.14 -4.56 0.30
N PHE A 112 -8.44 -5.21 1.42
CA PHE A 112 -9.81 -5.60 1.76
C PHE A 112 -10.50 -4.41 2.42
N VAL A 113 -11.32 -3.70 1.64
CA VAL A 113 -11.92 -2.42 2.02
C VAL A 113 -13.42 -2.53 2.19
N HIS A 114 -14.00 -1.70 3.06
CA HIS A 114 -15.44 -1.47 3.06
C HIS A 114 -15.82 -0.72 1.78
N LYS A 115 -16.86 -1.16 1.09
CA LYS A 115 -17.27 -0.65 -0.24
C LYS A 115 -17.48 0.86 -0.31
N ASP A 116 -17.84 1.49 0.81
CA ASP A 116 -18.09 2.94 0.89
C ASP A 116 -16.85 3.73 1.35
N GLU A 117 -15.67 3.10 1.48
CA GLU A 117 -14.48 3.71 2.08
C GLU A 117 -13.20 3.54 1.27
N GLY A 118 -13.29 3.11 0.02
CA GLY A 118 -12.13 3.00 -0.87
C GLY A 118 -11.41 4.35 -1.05
N ASP A 119 -12.16 5.44 -1.06
CA ASP A 119 -11.65 6.83 -1.16
C ASP A 119 -10.94 7.34 0.10
N LYS A 120 -11.00 6.61 1.21
CA LYS A 120 -10.31 6.94 2.46
C LYS A 120 -8.93 6.33 2.59
N TYR A 121 -8.50 5.56 1.61
CA TYR A 121 -7.14 5.06 1.54
C TYR A 121 -6.28 6.04 0.76
N THR A 122 -5.08 6.30 1.28
CA THR A 122 -4.08 7.19 0.69
C THR A 122 -2.75 6.46 0.56
N LEU A 123 -1.94 6.89 -0.39
CA LEU A 123 -0.59 6.39 -0.58
C LEU A 123 0.38 7.24 0.25
N GLU A 124 1.18 6.61 1.10
CA GLU A 124 2.30 7.24 1.78
C GLU A 124 3.59 6.83 1.06
N VAL A 125 4.30 7.80 0.52
CA VAL A 125 5.56 7.57 -0.20
C VAL A 125 6.73 7.76 0.74
N VAL A 126 7.55 6.73 0.93
CA VAL A 126 8.69 6.71 1.84
C VAL A 126 9.98 6.44 1.06
N PRO A 127 10.73 7.48 0.65
CA PRO A 127 12.05 7.30 0.05
C PRO A 127 13.02 6.60 1.02
N ASP A 128 13.93 5.78 0.49
CA ASP A 128 14.99 5.18 1.30
C ASP A 128 16.05 6.23 1.61
N GLU A 129 16.07 6.69 2.86
CA GLU A 129 17.01 7.70 3.34
C GLU A 129 18.49 7.26 3.21
N GLN A 130 18.78 5.95 3.15
CA GLN A 130 20.14 5.45 2.99
C GLN A 130 20.68 5.65 1.56
N LEU A 131 19.80 5.82 0.59
CA LEU A 131 20.14 6.11 -0.81
C LEU A 131 20.25 7.61 -1.10
N LEU A 132 19.76 8.44 -0.19
CA LEU A 132 19.81 9.89 -0.32
C LEU A 132 21.07 10.46 0.30
N ASN A 133 21.67 11.45 -0.37
CA ASN A 133 22.77 12.24 0.21
C ASN A 133 22.21 13.30 1.21
N GLU A 134 23.12 14.08 1.82
CA GLU A 134 22.75 15.14 2.78
C GLU A 134 21.81 16.22 2.20
N ASP A 135 21.77 16.35 0.87
CA ASP A 135 20.88 17.28 0.15
C ASP A 135 19.57 16.62 -0.29
N GLY A 136 19.31 15.38 0.13
CA GLY A 136 18.09 14.62 -0.24
C GLY A 136 18.07 14.15 -1.69
N GLN A 137 19.22 13.92 -2.32
CA GLN A 137 19.36 13.55 -3.72
C GLN A 137 19.84 12.10 -3.86
N LEU A 138 19.31 11.37 -4.84
CA LEU A 138 19.87 10.11 -5.31
C LEU A 138 21.21 10.36 -6.04
N SER A 139 22.07 9.35 -6.09
CA SER A 139 23.38 9.44 -6.77
C SER A 139 23.38 8.64 -8.09
N ALA A 140 23.70 9.30 -9.19
CA ALA A 140 23.88 8.62 -10.49
C ALA A 140 25.15 7.73 -10.48
N PRO A 141 25.18 6.62 -11.28
CA PRO A 141 24.16 6.22 -12.25
C PRO A 141 22.96 5.54 -11.57
N LEU A 142 21.79 5.64 -12.20
CA LEU A 142 20.56 4.94 -11.83
C LEU A 142 20.06 4.17 -13.05
N SER A 143 19.50 3.01 -12.81
CA SER A 143 18.89 2.18 -13.86
C SER A 143 17.38 2.11 -13.67
N LYS A 144 16.64 2.09 -14.76
CA LYS A 144 15.21 1.84 -14.72
C LYS A 144 14.91 0.57 -13.92
N GLY A 145 14.01 0.68 -12.95
CA GLY A 145 13.63 -0.39 -12.03
C GLY A 145 14.43 -0.43 -10.73
N ASP A 146 15.43 0.45 -10.55
CA ASP A 146 16.12 0.57 -9.26
C ASP A 146 15.11 0.99 -8.19
N VAL A 147 15.13 0.27 -7.07
CA VAL A 147 14.26 0.56 -5.91
C VAL A 147 14.88 1.70 -5.11
N VAL A 148 14.11 2.75 -4.88
CA VAL A 148 14.56 3.97 -4.18
C VAL A 148 13.72 4.31 -2.97
N GLY A 149 12.83 3.41 -2.57
CA GLY A 149 11.96 3.56 -1.41
C GLY A 149 10.81 2.57 -1.45
N GLU A 150 9.78 2.86 -0.71
CA GLU A 150 8.55 2.10 -0.66
C GLU A 150 7.33 3.01 -0.69
N VAL A 151 6.20 2.46 -1.13
CA VAL A 151 4.90 3.11 -1.05
C VAL A 151 3.99 2.23 -0.19
N ARG A 152 3.35 2.85 0.79
CA ARG A 152 2.46 2.19 1.74
C ARG A 152 1.03 2.65 1.52
N LEU A 153 0.10 1.74 1.75
CA LEU A 153 -1.31 2.08 1.81
C LEU A 153 -1.67 2.48 3.25
N THR A 154 -2.25 3.66 3.42
CA THR A 154 -2.64 4.20 4.72
C THR A 154 -4.14 4.50 4.72
N TYR A 155 -4.84 4.04 5.77
CA TYR A 155 -6.26 4.33 5.97
C TYR A 155 -6.45 5.61 6.80
N ALA A 156 -7.16 6.58 6.25
CA ALA A 156 -7.46 7.89 6.87
C ALA A 156 -8.92 8.02 7.37
N GLY A 157 -9.66 6.92 7.45
CA GLY A 157 -11.05 6.92 7.92
C GLY A 157 -11.18 6.86 9.45
N ASP A 158 -12.41 7.01 9.93
CA ASP A 158 -12.72 7.06 11.37
C ASP A 158 -12.95 5.67 11.99
N ARG A 159 -12.97 4.60 11.21
CA ARG A 159 -13.24 3.25 11.68
C ARG A 159 -11.95 2.55 12.08
N ASP A 160 -11.95 1.92 13.24
CA ASP A 160 -10.88 1.00 13.64
C ASP A 160 -11.27 -0.42 13.24
N TYR A 161 -10.73 -0.88 12.13
CA TYR A 161 -10.94 -2.26 11.68
C TYR A 161 -10.09 -3.27 12.45
N GLY A 162 -9.05 -2.81 13.16
CA GLY A 162 -8.09 -3.63 13.88
C GLY A 162 -7.36 -4.62 12.96
N TYR A 163 -6.08 -4.79 13.19
CA TYR A 163 -5.28 -5.79 12.50
C TYR A 163 -4.80 -6.82 13.51
N LEU A 164 -4.80 -8.10 13.14
CA LEU A 164 -4.26 -9.17 13.98
C LEU A 164 -2.75 -9.05 14.14
N ASP A 165 -2.10 -8.48 13.14
CA ASP A 165 -0.68 -8.21 13.12
C ASP A 165 -0.46 -6.82 12.51
N GLN A 166 0.24 -5.94 13.24
CA GLN A 166 0.51 -4.58 12.77
C GLN A 166 1.50 -4.53 11.59
N GLU A 167 2.37 -5.54 11.45
CA GLU A 167 3.24 -5.65 10.28
C GLU A 167 2.46 -6.00 9.01
N SER A 168 1.35 -6.72 9.15
CA SER A 168 0.44 -7.05 8.04
C SER A 168 -0.56 -5.94 7.70
N ALA A 169 -0.59 -4.87 8.49
CA ALA A 169 -1.56 -3.78 8.33
C ALA A 169 -1.27 -2.87 7.13
N ALA A 170 -0.03 -2.83 6.66
CA ALA A 170 0.38 -1.99 5.56
C ALA A 170 0.89 -2.84 4.40
N GLU A 171 0.06 -3.03 3.37
CA GLU A 171 0.59 -3.48 2.09
C GLU A 171 1.58 -2.43 1.58
N THR A 172 2.79 -2.86 1.26
CA THR A 172 3.85 -2.02 0.72
C THR A 172 4.32 -2.55 -0.62
N VAL A 173 4.63 -1.64 -1.53
CA VAL A 173 5.28 -1.96 -2.80
C VAL A 173 6.54 -1.11 -2.96
N PRO A 174 7.53 -1.57 -3.73
CA PRO A 174 8.72 -0.78 -3.98
C PRO A 174 8.37 0.49 -4.77
N LEU A 175 9.01 1.60 -4.41
CA LEU A 175 9.09 2.82 -5.23
C LEU A 175 10.28 2.67 -6.17
N VAL A 176 10.05 2.76 -7.47
CA VAL A 176 11.07 2.51 -8.48
C VAL A 176 11.31 3.69 -9.40
N VAL A 177 12.53 3.83 -9.90
CA VAL A 177 12.83 4.79 -10.97
C VAL A 177 12.34 4.23 -12.32
N THR A 178 11.79 5.11 -13.18
CA THR A 178 11.20 4.67 -14.44
C THR A 178 12.11 4.88 -15.65
N GLU A 179 13.23 5.58 -15.47
CA GLU A 179 14.19 5.91 -16.52
C GLU A 179 15.63 5.72 -16.05
N ASP A 180 16.54 5.46 -16.99
CA ASP A 180 17.98 5.41 -16.69
C ASP A 180 18.54 6.83 -16.56
N VAL A 181 19.40 7.04 -15.55
CA VAL A 181 20.15 8.29 -15.38
C VAL A 181 21.64 8.01 -15.43
N GLU A 182 22.29 8.41 -16.51
CA GLU A 182 23.72 8.26 -16.65
C GLU A 182 24.51 9.29 -15.82
N LYS A 183 25.69 8.87 -15.34
CA LYS A 183 26.60 9.78 -14.64
C LYS A 183 27.13 10.85 -15.59
N ILE A 184 27.15 12.10 -15.12
CA ILE A 184 27.77 13.21 -15.86
C ILE A 184 29.27 13.02 -15.93
N GLY A 185 29.84 13.15 -17.14
CA GLY A 185 31.29 13.07 -17.31
C GLY A 185 32.02 14.20 -16.54
N TRP A 186 33.19 13.91 -15.97
CA TRP A 186 33.97 14.81 -15.11
C TRP A 186 34.20 16.22 -15.73
N LEU A 187 34.38 16.29 -17.03
CA LEU A 187 34.59 17.56 -17.75
C LEU A 187 33.35 18.46 -17.72
N ARG A 188 32.16 17.88 -17.83
CA ARG A 188 30.88 18.60 -17.78
C ARG A 188 30.53 19.02 -16.35
N GLN A 189 30.92 18.22 -15.37
CA GLN A 189 30.80 18.55 -13.93
C GLN A 189 31.68 19.75 -13.58
N PHE A 190 32.91 19.76 -14.10
CA PHE A 190 33.85 20.87 -13.93
C PHE A 190 33.29 22.16 -14.54
N MET A 191 32.81 22.12 -15.79
CA MET A 191 32.17 23.24 -16.46
C MET A 191 30.93 23.78 -15.74
N ARG A 192 30.12 22.92 -15.13
CA ARG A 192 28.95 23.31 -14.33
C ARG A 192 29.35 24.04 -13.03
N SER A 193 30.39 23.58 -12.34
CA SER A 193 30.94 24.24 -11.16
C SER A 193 31.54 25.61 -11.49
N PHE A 194 32.22 25.73 -12.62
CA PHE A 194 32.76 27.01 -13.11
C PHE A 194 31.67 27.99 -13.56
N GLY A 195 30.57 27.51 -14.17
CA GLY A 195 29.46 28.37 -14.58
C GLY A 195 28.80 29.09 -13.42
N ASN A 196 28.64 28.40 -12.27
CA ASN A 196 28.09 28.99 -11.06
C ASN A 196 29.07 29.99 -10.39
N LEU A 197 30.37 29.75 -10.49
CA LEU A 197 31.39 30.68 -10.00
C LEU A 197 31.47 31.98 -10.84
N PHE A 198 31.35 31.86 -12.17
CA PHE A 198 31.40 33.00 -13.08
C PHE A 198 30.14 33.89 -12.99
N SER A 199 28.97 33.31 -12.77
CA SER A 199 27.74 34.11 -12.55
C SER A 199 27.82 34.97 -11.30
N GLY A 200 28.40 34.43 -10.21
CA GLY A 200 28.63 35.19 -8.98
C GLY A 200 29.65 36.32 -9.12
N LEU A 201 30.75 36.09 -9.89
CA LEU A 201 31.76 37.11 -10.17
C LEU A 201 31.25 38.21 -11.12
N TRP A 202 30.41 37.86 -12.11
CA TRP A 202 29.87 38.81 -13.06
C TRP A 202 28.88 39.80 -12.44
N THR A 203 28.04 39.33 -11.51
CA THR A 203 27.17 40.21 -10.71
C THR A 203 27.95 41.17 -9.81
N SER A 204 29.02 40.68 -9.16
CA SER A 204 29.90 41.54 -8.33
C SER A 204 30.64 42.61 -9.14
N VAL A 205 31.06 42.29 -10.35
CA VAL A 205 31.70 43.25 -11.25
C VAL A 205 30.72 44.31 -11.78
N LEU A 206 29.49 43.90 -12.12
CA LEU A 206 28.46 44.84 -12.56
C LEU A 206 28.00 45.79 -11.45
N ASP A 207 27.92 45.33 -10.21
CA ASP A 207 27.58 46.18 -9.04
C ASP A 207 28.73 47.12 -8.67
N GLY A 208 29.97 46.68 -8.84
CA GLY A 208 31.15 47.53 -8.67
C GLY A 208 31.27 48.68 -9.70
N VAL A 209 30.89 48.42 -10.95
CA VAL A 209 30.86 49.42 -12.01
C VAL A 209 29.74 50.43 -11.85
N LYS A 210 28.55 50.04 -11.37
CA LYS A 210 27.45 50.94 -11.07
C LYS A 210 27.75 51.90 -9.93
N GLY A 211 28.57 51.49 -8.97
CA GLY A 211 28.98 52.38 -7.89
C GLY A 211 30.00 53.44 -8.26
N TRP A 212 30.60 53.39 -9.46
CA TRP A 212 31.59 54.33 -9.93
C TRP A 212 31.01 55.43 -10.80
N PHE A 213 29.75 55.33 -11.18
CA PHE A 213 29.00 56.35 -11.99
C PHE A 213 27.86 57.04 -11.23
N SER A 214 27.90 56.99 -9.90
CA SER A 214 26.96 57.73 -9.03
C SER A 214 27.67 58.84 -8.31
#